data_3c11eee71a447abf169694710dbaaa80
#
_entry.id   3c11eee71a447abf169694710dbaaa80
#
_cell.length_a   1.000
_cell.length_b   1.000
_cell.length_c   1.000
_cell.angle_alpha   90.00
_cell.angle_beta   90.00
_cell.angle_gamma   90.00
#
_symmetry.space_group_name_H-M   'P 1'
#
loop_
_entity.id
_entity.type
_entity.pdbx_description
1 polymer ?
#
loop_
_entity_poly.entity_id
_entity_poly.type
_entity_poly.pdbx_seq_one_letter_code
_entity_poly.pdbx_strand_id
1 'polypeptide(L)'
;MSKKEPKVAIVHDWLVTYAGADRVVDCMHHAFPNAVIYTLVYDKDNMPAWFKDYDIRTTWVQKIPFATKLYKGLLPLMPRAFEELDLSEYDLVLSSSSSCSKGVITRPDAVHICYCHTPIRYVWDFYYTYRDNANWLVRKVMQRQMHKIRVWDKCAADRVDYF
;
A
#
# COMPACT_ATOMS: atom_id res chain seq x y z
N MET A 1 -10.61 24.23 -25.34
CA MET A 1 -9.73 23.07 -25.07
C MET A 1 -10.47 22.18 -24.09
N SER A 2 -10.94 21.02 -24.50
CA SER A 2 -11.53 20.04 -23.59
C SER A 2 -10.43 19.61 -22.61
N LYS A 3 -10.60 19.88 -21.32
CA LYS A 3 -9.71 19.33 -20.28
C LYS A 3 -9.92 17.81 -20.29
N LYS A 4 -8.93 17.07 -20.73
CA LYS A 4 -8.92 15.61 -20.62
C LYS A 4 -9.03 15.29 -19.13
N GLU A 5 -9.99 14.45 -18.76
CA GLU A 5 -10.09 13.98 -17.37
C GLU A 5 -8.81 13.25 -16.99
N PRO A 6 -8.24 13.50 -15.80
CA PRO A 6 -7.02 12.84 -15.36
C PRO A 6 -7.24 11.33 -15.19
N LYS A 7 -6.29 10.54 -15.65
CA LYS A 7 -6.26 9.12 -15.30
C LYS A 7 -5.82 8.97 -13.86
N VAL A 8 -6.62 8.28 -13.06
CA VAL A 8 -6.40 8.13 -11.61
C VAL A 8 -6.09 6.68 -11.25
N ALA A 9 -5.07 6.48 -10.43
CA ALA A 9 -4.81 5.23 -9.72
C ALA A 9 -5.03 5.43 -8.22
N ILE A 10 -5.66 4.45 -7.58
CA ILE A 10 -5.75 4.35 -6.12
C ILE A 10 -4.82 3.22 -5.69
N VAL A 11 -3.95 3.47 -4.72
CA VAL A 11 -3.02 2.47 -4.21
C VAL A 11 -3.29 2.22 -2.73
N HIS A 12 -3.51 0.97 -2.34
CA HIS A 12 -3.81 0.59 -0.97
C HIS A 12 -2.93 -0.55 -0.49
N ASP A 13 -2.68 -0.60 0.82
CA ASP A 13 -1.76 -1.59 1.39
C ASP A 13 -2.23 -3.04 1.14
N TRP A 14 -3.46 -3.39 1.51
CA TRP A 14 -4.06 -4.72 1.29
C TRP A 14 -5.58 -4.66 1.43
N LEU A 15 -6.28 -5.49 0.67
CA LEU A 15 -7.74 -5.64 0.70
C LEU A 15 -8.07 -7.08 1.14
N VAL A 16 -8.03 -7.33 2.45
CA VAL A 16 -8.25 -8.68 3.04
C VAL A 16 -9.40 -8.73 4.04
N THR A 17 -9.80 -7.58 4.56
CA THR A 17 -10.95 -7.41 5.45
C THR A 17 -11.47 -5.99 5.31
N TYR A 18 -12.78 -5.78 5.27
CA TYR A 18 -13.34 -4.45 5.14
C TYR A 18 -13.35 -3.72 6.48
N ALA A 19 -12.43 -2.77 6.66
CA ALA A 19 -12.24 -1.99 7.88
C ALA A 19 -12.15 -0.47 7.58
N GLY A 20 -11.66 0.33 8.52
CA GLY A 20 -11.64 1.79 8.39
C GLY A 20 -10.84 2.30 7.19
N ALA A 21 -9.66 1.75 6.95
CA ALA A 21 -8.81 2.15 5.81
C ALA A 21 -9.43 1.76 4.47
N ASP A 22 -10.09 0.61 4.40
CA ASP A 22 -10.76 0.14 3.18
C ASP A 22 -11.97 1.02 2.82
N ARG A 23 -12.65 1.58 3.83
CA ARG A 23 -13.71 2.58 3.61
C ARG A 23 -13.18 3.86 2.96
N VAL A 24 -11.96 4.27 3.29
CA VAL A 24 -11.33 5.41 2.64
C VAL A 24 -11.06 5.11 1.17
N VAL A 25 -10.59 3.90 0.84
CA VAL A 25 -10.42 3.44 -0.56
C VAL A 25 -11.75 3.47 -1.29
N ASP A 26 -12.81 2.98 -0.66
CA ASP A 26 -14.17 2.99 -1.20
C ASP A 26 -14.65 4.43 -1.49
N CYS A 27 -14.44 5.35 -0.54
CA CYS A 27 -14.74 6.78 -0.76
C CYS A 27 -13.91 7.40 -1.90
N MET A 28 -12.62 7.07 -1.99
CA MET A 28 -11.75 7.52 -3.09
C MET A 28 -12.28 7.00 -4.43
N HIS A 29 -12.68 5.74 -4.51
CA HIS A 29 -13.22 5.16 -5.74
C HIS A 29 -14.57 5.77 -6.11
N HIS A 30 -15.44 6.09 -5.15
CA HIS A 30 -16.68 6.83 -5.42
C HIS A 30 -16.41 8.23 -5.99
N ALA A 31 -15.34 8.90 -5.52
CA ALA A 31 -14.95 10.21 -6.08
C ALA A 31 -14.32 10.09 -7.48
N PHE A 32 -13.70 8.96 -7.79
CA PHE A 32 -13.05 8.67 -9.08
C PHE A 32 -13.48 7.29 -9.59
N PRO A 33 -14.69 7.12 -10.11
CA PRO A 33 -15.26 5.82 -10.46
C PRO A 33 -14.50 5.04 -11.55
N ASN A 34 -13.69 5.72 -12.35
CA ASN A 34 -12.85 5.13 -13.39
C ASN A 34 -11.42 4.80 -12.91
N ALA A 35 -11.14 4.99 -11.61
CA ALA A 35 -9.81 4.72 -11.07
C ALA A 35 -9.56 3.21 -10.94
N VAL A 36 -8.35 2.79 -11.29
CA VAL A 36 -7.86 1.44 -11.03
C VAL A 36 -7.32 1.39 -9.60
N ILE A 37 -7.69 0.36 -8.85
CA ILE A 37 -7.20 0.14 -7.49
C ILE A 37 -6.05 -0.86 -7.53
N TYR A 38 -4.88 -0.45 -7.05
CA TYR A 38 -3.70 -1.30 -6.86
C TYR A 38 -3.55 -1.66 -5.39
N THR A 39 -3.26 -2.92 -5.10
CA THR A 39 -3.07 -3.39 -3.72
C THR A 39 -2.05 -4.52 -3.66
N LEU A 40 -1.43 -4.73 -2.48
CA LEU A 40 -0.49 -5.83 -2.29
C LEU A 40 -1.14 -7.18 -2.57
N VAL A 41 -2.27 -7.42 -1.88
CA VAL A 41 -3.07 -8.64 -1.96
C VAL A 41 -4.56 -8.31 -1.83
N TYR A 42 -5.40 -9.13 -2.48
CA TYR A 42 -6.85 -8.98 -2.47
C TYR A 42 -7.53 -10.32 -2.15
N ASP A 43 -8.36 -10.34 -1.11
CA ASP A 43 -9.19 -11.48 -0.71
C ASP A 43 -10.66 -11.17 -1.07
N LYS A 44 -11.09 -11.68 -2.24
CA LYS A 44 -12.41 -11.40 -2.82
C LYS A 44 -13.58 -11.88 -1.93
N ASP A 45 -13.34 -12.90 -1.12
CA ASP A 45 -14.40 -13.53 -0.34
C ASP A 45 -14.64 -12.81 0.99
N ASN A 46 -13.63 -12.08 1.48
CA ASN A 46 -13.70 -11.32 2.72
C ASN A 46 -13.98 -9.82 2.51
N MET A 47 -14.13 -9.39 1.26
CA MET A 47 -14.49 -8.01 0.92
C MET A 47 -15.98 -7.91 0.55
N PRO A 48 -16.61 -6.73 0.74
CA PRO A 48 -17.98 -6.49 0.33
C PRO A 48 -18.22 -6.82 -1.16
N ALA A 49 -19.43 -7.25 -1.49
CA ALA A 49 -19.77 -7.73 -2.84
C ALA A 49 -19.50 -6.69 -3.93
N TRP A 50 -19.72 -5.39 -3.65
CA TRP A 50 -19.50 -4.30 -4.62
C TRP A 50 -18.02 -4.07 -4.97
N PHE A 51 -17.06 -4.50 -4.15
CA PHE A 51 -15.65 -4.46 -4.51
C PHE A 51 -15.32 -5.35 -5.73
N LYS A 52 -16.17 -6.31 -6.06
CA LYS A 52 -15.99 -7.16 -7.24
C LYS A 52 -16.22 -6.40 -8.56
N ASP A 53 -16.91 -5.27 -8.49
CA ASP A 53 -17.21 -4.42 -9.65
C ASP A 53 -16.07 -3.42 -9.94
N TYR A 54 -15.09 -3.28 -9.02
CA TYR A 54 -13.94 -2.40 -9.18
C TYR A 54 -12.81 -3.08 -9.97
N ASP A 55 -12.08 -2.31 -10.79
CA ASP A 55 -10.82 -2.80 -11.40
C ASP A 55 -9.73 -2.84 -10.32
N ILE A 56 -9.56 -4.01 -9.69
CA ILE A 56 -8.57 -4.23 -8.64
C ILE A 56 -7.42 -5.07 -9.19
N ARG A 57 -6.23 -4.51 -9.15
CA ARG A 57 -4.97 -5.14 -9.57
C ARG A 57 -4.06 -5.35 -8.39
N THR A 58 -3.50 -6.54 -8.29
CA THR A 58 -2.63 -6.93 -7.19
C THR A 58 -1.17 -6.94 -7.62
N THR A 59 -0.26 -6.80 -6.66
CA THR A 59 1.15 -7.02 -6.89
C THR A 59 1.45 -8.51 -7.13
N TRP A 60 2.68 -8.82 -7.54
CA TRP A 60 3.15 -10.22 -7.67
C TRP A 60 3.10 -11.00 -6.35
N VAL A 61 3.06 -10.33 -5.20
CA VAL A 61 2.93 -10.96 -3.88
C VAL A 61 1.66 -11.80 -3.78
N GLN A 62 0.57 -11.42 -4.47
CA GLN A 62 -0.65 -12.21 -4.55
C GLN A 62 -0.42 -13.66 -5.01
N LYS A 63 0.61 -13.90 -5.82
CA LYS A 63 0.94 -15.24 -6.36
C LYS A 63 1.62 -16.15 -5.34
N ILE A 64 2.07 -15.61 -4.20
CA ILE A 64 2.66 -16.39 -3.12
C ILE A 64 1.55 -17.22 -2.46
N PRO A 65 1.76 -18.54 -2.24
CA PRO A 65 0.78 -19.37 -1.54
C PRO A 65 0.39 -18.76 -0.19
N PHE A 66 -0.92 -18.70 0.06
CA PHE A 66 -1.51 -18.12 1.29
C PHE A 66 -1.18 -16.63 1.54
N ALA A 67 -0.83 -15.87 0.50
CA ALA A 67 -0.45 -14.46 0.64
C ALA A 67 -1.49 -13.63 1.41
N THR A 68 -2.78 -13.82 1.16
CA THR A 68 -3.87 -13.11 1.86
C THR A 68 -3.94 -13.40 3.37
N LYS A 69 -3.40 -14.56 3.81
CA LYS A 69 -3.32 -14.92 5.24
C LYS A 69 -2.00 -14.51 5.87
N LEU A 70 -0.91 -14.50 5.09
CA LEU A 70 0.45 -14.31 5.56
C LEU A 70 1.00 -12.89 5.27
N TYR A 71 0.21 -12.00 4.68
CA TYR A 71 0.67 -10.68 4.19
C TYR A 71 1.45 -9.88 5.23
N LYS A 72 1.07 -9.93 6.52
CA LYS A 72 1.79 -9.22 7.59
C LYS A 72 3.25 -9.68 7.74
N GLY A 73 3.50 -10.97 7.51
CA GLY A 73 4.86 -11.54 7.51
C GLY A 73 5.67 -11.23 6.24
N LEU A 74 5.01 -10.80 5.17
CA LEU A 74 5.64 -10.46 3.89
C LEU A 74 6.12 -9.00 3.83
N LEU A 75 6.11 -8.29 4.96
CA LEU A 75 6.56 -6.90 5.07
C LEU A 75 7.91 -6.61 4.37
N PRO A 76 8.95 -7.45 4.47
CA PRO A 76 10.23 -7.18 3.79
C PRO A 76 10.12 -7.13 2.26
N LEU A 77 9.07 -7.70 1.68
CA LEU A 77 8.83 -7.72 0.23
C LEU A 77 7.95 -6.56 -0.23
N MET A 78 7.17 -5.95 0.68
CA MET A 78 6.20 -4.91 0.34
C MET A 78 6.81 -3.68 -0.34
N PRO A 79 7.94 -3.11 0.15
CA PRO A 79 8.57 -1.98 -0.51
C PRO A 79 8.78 -2.22 -2.00
N ARG A 80 9.46 -3.31 -2.33
CA ARG A 80 9.75 -3.68 -3.70
C ARG A 80 8.49 -3.96 -4.52
N ALA A 81 7.50 -4.63 -3.93
CA ALA A 81 6.27 -4.97 -4.61
C ALA A 81 5.46 -3.72 -5.04
N PHE A 82 5.49 -2.66 -4.23
CA PHE A 82 4.84 -1.39 -4.57
C PHE A 82 5.68 -0.57 -5.56
N GLU A 83 6.99 -0.56 -5.45
CA GLU A 83 7.87 0.14 -6.39
C GLU A 83 7.86 -0.46 -7.81
N GLU A 84 7.56 -1.75 -7.94
CA GLU A 84 7.45 -2.45 -9.22
C GLU A 84 6.09 -2.27 -9.93
N LEU A 85 5.13 -1.58 -9.32
CA LEU A 85 3.87 -1.24 -9.99
C LEU A 85 4.12 -0.22 -11.10
N ASP A 86 3.68 -0.55 -12.31
CA ASP A 86 3.71 0.41 -13.42
C ASP A 86 2.53 1.38 -13.32
N LEU A 87 2.83 2.59 -12.87
CA LEU A 87 1.88 3.69 -12.75
C LEU A 87 2.15 4.80 -13.79
N SER A 88 2.91 4.52 -14.83
CA SER A 88 3.35 5.50 -15.83
C SER A 88 2.23 6.14 -16.66
N GLU A 89 1.06 5.51 -16.70
CA GLU A 89 -0.09 6.03 -17.44
C GLU A 89 -1.00 6.99 -16.64
N TYR A 90 -0.78 7.14 -15.31
CA TYR A 90 -1.66 7.90 -14.43
C TYR A 90 -1.16 9.33 -14.21
N ASP A 91 -2.12 10.27 -14.21
CA ASP A 91 -1.89 11.69 -13.96
C ASP A 91 -2.01 12.03 -12.47
N LEU A 92 -2.82 11.25 -11.74
CA LEU A 92 -3.06 11.37 -10.31
C LEU A 92 -2.95 9.99 -9.65
N VAL A 93 -2.15 9.90 -8.60
CA VAL A 93 -2.05 8.71 -7.75
C VAL A 93 -2.52 9.06 -6.35
N LEU A 94 -3.53 8.34 -5.86
CA LEU A 94 -4.06 8.46 -4.52
C LEU A 94 -3.63 7.24 -3.71
N SER A 95 -2.76 7.41 -2.72
CA SER A 95 -2.40 6.29 -1.84
C SER A 95 -3.12 6.37 -0.51
N SER A 96 -3.69 5.25 -0.06
CA SER A 96 -4.29 5.05 1.27
C SER A 96 -3.35 4.15 2.06
N SER A 97 -2.52 4.76 2.92
CA SER A 97 -1.33 4.10 3.48
C SER A 97 -1.31 4.04 5.00
N SER A 98 -1.18 2.86 5.53
CA SER A 98 -0.78 2.54 6.91
C SER A 98 0.53 1.73 6.94
N SER A 99 1.05 1.37 5.75
CA SER A 99 2.25 0.57 5.57
C SER A 99 3.08 1.09 4.38
N CYS A 100 3.06 0.39 3.25
CA CYS A 100 4.03 0.62 2.18
C CYS A 100 3.42 1.21 0.89
N SER A 101 2.09 1.33 0.77
CA SER A 101 1.43 1.78 -0.46
C SER A 101 1.83 3.19 -0.91
N LYS A 102 2.24 4.07 0.02
CA LYS A 102 2.77 5.41 -0.32
C LYS A 102 4.12 5.37 -1.04
N GLY A 103 4.79 4.22 -1.05
CA GLY A 103 6.11 4.07 -1.64
C GLY A 103 6.12 3.78 -3.14
N VAL A 104 4.99 3.86 -3.81
CA VAL A 104 4.93 3.72 -5.27
C VAL A 104 5.77 4.77 -5.99
N ILE A 105 6.23 4.42 -7.19
CA ILE A 105 6.98 5.33 -8.05
C ILE A 105 6.01 5.87 -9.10
N THR A 106 5.90 7.20 -9.14
CA THR A 106 5.09 7.93 -10.12
C THR A 106 5.99 8.58 -11.16
N ARG A 107 5.43 8.95 -12.31
CA ARG A 107 6.17 9.77 -13.26
C ARG A 107 6.32 11.22 -12.73
N PRO A 108 7.32 11.99 -13.21
CA PRO A 108 7.66 13.30 -12.64
C PRO A 108 6.57 14.37 -12.75
N ASP A 109 5.65 14.24 -13.70
CA ASP A 109 4.55 15.17 -13.96
C ASP A 109 3.19 14.69 -13.40
N ALA A 110 3.15 13.51 -12.77
CA ALA A 110 1.98 13.03 -12.04
C ALA A 110 1.96 13.60 -10.62
N VAL A 111 0.77 13.78 -10.07
CA VAL A 111 0.58 14.22 -8.68
C VAL A 111 0.34 13.00 -7.79
N HIS A 112 1.07 12.88 -6.70
CA HIS A 112 0.87 11.85 -5.69
C HIS A 112 0.33 12.44 -4.39
N ILE A 113 -0.89 12.06 -4.02
CA ILE A 113 -1.55 12.46 -2.77
C ILE A 113 -1.68 11.23 -1.88
N CYS A 114 -1.21 11.30 -0.65
CA CYS A 114 -1.26 10.20 0.31
C CYS A 114 -2.22 10.49 1.47
N TYR A 115 -3.26 9.68 1.60
CA TYR A 115 -4.01 9.59 2.85
C TYR A 115 -3.26 8.67 3.81
N CYS A 116 -2.44 9.26 4.66
CA CYS A 116 -1.65 8.51 5.65
C CYS A 116 -2.48 8.26 6.90
N HIS A 117 -2.96 7.04 7.11
CA HIS A 117 -3.70 6.65 8.31
C HIS A 117 -2.82 6.72 9.55
N THR A 118 -1.61 6.16 9.41
CA THR A 118 -0.56 6.18 10.42
C THR A 118 0.78 5.93 9.73
N PRO A 119 1.91 6.40 10.28
CA PRO A 119 3.22 5.85 9.95
C PRO A 119 3.25 4.32 10.18
N ILE A 120 4.23 3.64 9.61
CA ILE A 120 4.37 2.18 9.78
C ILE A 120 4.65 1.85 11.26
N ARG A 121 3.59 1.69 12.07
CA ARG A 121 3.68 1.60 13.54
C ARG A 121 4.57 0.47 14.04
N TYR A 122 4.60 -0.68 13.35
CA TYR A 122 5.41 -1.82 13.76
C TYR A 122 6.91 -1.65 13.51
N VAL A 123 7.33 -0.69 12.67
CA VAL A 123 8.76 -0.34 12.53
C VAL A 123 9.17 0.88 13.34
N TRP A 124 8.20 1.74 13.73
CA TRP A 124 8.40 2.95 14.50
C TRP A 124 7.92 2.79 15.94
N ASP A 125 6.62 2.93 16.20
CA ASP A 125 6.05 3.05 17.54
C ASP A 125 6.11 1.74 18.35
N PHE A 126 5.76 0.61 17.70
CA PHE A 126 5.70 -0.69 18.37
C PHE A 126 6.93 -1.57 18.14
N TYR A 127 8.02 -0.99 17.64
CA TYR A 127 9.24 -1.76 17.35
C TYR A 127 9.72 -2.58 18.56
N TYR A 128 9.80 -1.96 19.73
CA TYR A 128 10.28 -2.64 20.95
C TYR A 128 9.32 -3.75 21.40
N THR A 129 8.01 -3.51 21.33
CA THR A 129 7.00 -4.50 21.69
C THR A 129 7.10 -5.76 20.80
N TYR A 130 7.23 -5.59 19.49
CA TYR A 130 7.41 -6.72 18.58
C TYR A 130 8.75 -7.41 18.77
N ARG A 131 9.83 -6.65 18.97
CA ARG A 131 11.17 -7.19 19.22
C ARG A 131 11.21 -8.06 20.45
N ASP A 132 10.63 -7.60 21.55
CA ASP A 132 10.76 -8.25 22.85
C ASP A 132 9.90 -9.51 22.95
N ASN A 133 8.82 -9.60 22.18
CA ASN A 133 7.98 -10.79 22.06
C ASN A 133 8.53 -11.82 21.02
N ALA A 134 9.60 -11.50 20.29
CA ALA A 134 10.18 -12.37 19.29
C ALA A 134 11.29 -13.27 19.87
N ASN A 135 11.40 -14.52 19.37
CA ASN A 135 12.54 -15.35 19.67
C ASN A 135 13.85 -14.74 19.13
N TRP A 136 15.01 -15.22 19.63
CA TRP A 136 16.31 -14.62 19.32
C TRP A 136 16.64 -14.54 17.83
N LEU A 137 16.27 -15.57 17.04
CA LEU A 137 16.53 -15.61 15.60
C LEU A 137 15.66 -14.60 14.84
N VAL A 138 14.37 -14.59 15.14
CA VAL A 138 13.41 -13.63 14.58
C VAL A 138 13.81 -12.19 14.96
N ARG A 139 14.22 -11.96 16.21
CA ARG A 139 14.73 -10.66 16.68
C ARG A 139 15.90 -10.16 15.85
N LYS A 140 16.89 -11.02 15.55
CA LYS A 140 18.06 -10.65 14.76
C LYS A 140 17.72 -10.29 13.32
N VAL A 141 16.82 -11.06 12.69
CA VAL A 141 16.30 -10.77 11.35
C VAL A 141 15.47 -9.48 11.34
N MET A 142 14.56 -9.32 12.32
CA MET A 142 13.74 -8.12 12.46
C MET A 142 14.58 -6.86 12.56
N GLN A 143 15.58 -6.82 13.43
CA GLN A 143 16.43 -5.64 13.62
C GLN A 143 17.01 -5.14 12.29
N ARG A 144 17.51 -6.06 11.46
CA ARG A 144 18.10 -5.72 10.16
C ARG A 144 17.04 -5.27 9.14
N GLN A 145 15.90 -5.96 9.09
CA GLN A 145 14.83 -5.62 8.13
C GLN A 145 14.11 -4.32 8.50
N MET A 146 13.79 -4.12 9.79
CA MET A 146 13.12 -2.91 10.26
C MET A 146 13.97 -1.66 10.04
N HIS A 147 15.30 -1.76 10.16
CA HIS A 147 16.19 -0.64 9.82
C HIS A 147 16.06 -0.27 8.34
N LYS A 148 16.12 -1.25 7.44
CA LYS A 148 15.98 -1.02 5.99
C LYS A 148 14.62 -0.39 5.66
N ILE A 149 13.55 -0.89 6.29
CA ILE A 149 12.21 -0.37 6.06
C ILE A 149 12.08 1.07 6.56
N ARG A 150 12.66 1.44 7.71
CA ARG A 150 12.67 2.83 8.19
C ARG A 150 13.36 3.78 7.23
N VAL A 151 14.52 3.39 6.70
CA VAL A 151 15.24 4.20 5.70
C VAL A 151 14.39 4.35 4.43
N TRP A 152 13.83 3.25 3.95
CA TRP A 152 12.95 3.25 2.79
C TRP A 152 11.69 4.09 3.01
N ASP A 153 11.04 3.94 4.17
CA ASP A 153 9.81 4.66 4.54
C ASP A 153 10.00 6.19 4.53
N LYS A 154 11.15 6.65 5.03
CA LYS A 154 11.53 8.07 4.96
C LYS A 154 11.69 8.53 3.52
N CYS A 155 12.46 7.79 2.71
CA CYS A 155 12.66 8.14 1.30
C CYS A 155 11.36 8.07 0.49
N ALA A 156 10.48 7.12 0.82
CA ALA A 156 9.17 7.00 0.18
C ALA A 156 8.26 8.20 0.52
N ALA A 157 8.28 8.65 1.78
CA ALA A 157 7.51 9.81 2.20
C ALA A 157 7.97 11.10 1.50
N ASP A 158 9.27 11.25 1.23
CA ASP A 158 9.83 12.44 0.56
C ASP A 158 9.41 12.53 -0.93
N ARG A 159 8.85 11.45 -1.52
CA ARG A 159 8.33 11.43 -2.91
C ARG A 159 6.84 11.77 -3.02
N VAL A 160 6.14 11.87 -1.91
CA VAL A 160 4.72 12.22 -1.88
C VAL A 160 4.57 13.73 -1.97
N ASP A 161 3.77 14.22 -2.91
CA ASP A 161 3.56 15.66 -3.09
C ASP A 161 2.68 16.26 -1.98
N TYR A 162 1.63 15.52 -1.56
CA TYR A 162 0.70 15.98 -0.53
C TYR A 162 0.28 14.83 0.41
N PHE A 163 0.15 15.18 1.71
CA PHE A 163 -0.40 14.31 2.76
C PHE A 163 -1.71 14.85 3.30
#